data_88f12018e4077992bb8588d0ebcdded2
#
_entry.id   88f12018e4077992bb8588d0ebcdded2
#
_cell.length_a   1.000
_cell.length_b   1.000
_cell.length_c   1.000
_cell.angle_alpha   90.00
_cell.angle_beta   90.00
_cell.angle_gamma   90.00
#
_symmetry.space_group_name_H-M   'P 1'
#
loop_
_entity.id
_entity.type
_entity.pdbx_description
1 polymer ?
#
loop_
_entity_poly.entity_id
_entity_poly.type
_entity_poly.pdbx_seq_one_letter_code
_entity_poly.pdbx_strand_id
1 'polypeptide(L)'
;MLINFDFIIKYAISIFMKTIQFIRPSAFCLMALTFISSAYSADKYFGNSSAIFISDKAWYSDEALTQPTTHPIGEEDTAIFYKTKGSTTYAPTSWVTQVDTYVGNVISSGDSGIINLGNELLNQTVPINFQIYNTLSVQICDEASRMTFGTSFDDKEGTAAVELTIGNIDIGTQVYGGRTYDSYSETSLSFSYGDSRLTNSLINVIGDVNFGGCGVSGANGAALLNLTVDKMAVKGIMNIKRNGWGFSNVTFNKAGVLELGGLVAENTDGDFTIANGSGGSFTSEVVFKNALGTDYQYIGAIVDDGNNRPDISAINATMNVTMDGEGTQRIYQAIQTKTNIQGRMSGTYTVKNGRLFMDNSLIAADYRLATLSLEGGKFGAGHYESSNTGTAYFKTANFESGGFAYENFANHNTMEMEVGDKIIITETFTKAAGSGKISVDFSDASGNALNLENYILAESADSVEHWAEILTAGELSGFNLDTRLSDGAYDANADFYAEGIENGVVVFKWVESLDSGYSLQVGFAQVPEPAAAVALGGLLALVYAGMRSKRRR
;
A
#
# COMPACT_ATOMS: atom_id res chain seq x y z
N MET A 1 5.03 10.46 -22.80
CA MET A 1 4.91 11.22 -24.07
C MET A 1 4.04 12.44 -23.76
N LEU A 2 4.65 13.53 -23.31
CA LEU A 2 3.95 14.78 -22.99
C LEU A 2 3.52 15.43 -24.32
N ILE A 3 2.25 15.36 -24.59
CA ILE A 3 1.65 16.10 -25.72
C ILE A 3 1.65 17.57 -25.29
N ASN A 4 2.41 18.37 -25.99
CA ASN A 4 2.54 19.81 -25.72
C ASN A 4 1.20 20.51 -26.01
N PHE A 5 0.43 20.75 -24.98
CA PHE A 5 -0.91 21.37 -25.04
C PHE A 5 -0.89 22.75 -25.70
N ASP A 6 0.22 23.48 -25.55
CA ASP A 6 0.44 24.80 -26.16
C ASP A 6 0.49 24.72 -27.71
N PHE A 7 0.97 23.60 -28.25
CA PHE A 7 0.99 23.35 -29.70
C PHE A 7 -0.41 23.07 -30.25
N ILE A 8 -1.22 22.30 -29.50
CA ILE A 8 -2.61 21.99 -29.91
C ILE A 8 -3.47 23.25 -29.88
N ILE A 9 -3.33 24.09 -28.84
CA ILE A 9 -4.06 25.36 -28.73
C ILE A 9 -3.66 26.34 -29.86
N LYS A 10 -2.37 26.48 -30.16
CA LYS A 10 -1.90 27.34 -31.26
C LYS A 10 -2.33 26.83 -32.62
N TYR A 11 -2.40 25.53 -32.82
CA TYR A 11 -2.87 24.94 -34.08
C TYR A 11 -4.38 25.05 -34.23
N ALA A 12 -5.16 24.86 -33.18
CA ALA A 12 -6.61 25.08 -33.17
C ALA A 12 -6.94 26.54 -33.40
N ILE A 13 -6.25 27.49 -32.80
CA ILE A 13 -6.41 28.93 -33.03
C ILE A 13 -6.05 29.30 -34.47
N SER A 14 -5.01 28.69 -35.06
CA SER A 14 -4.61 28.94 -36.44
C SER A 14 -5.61 28.41 -37.45
N ILE A 15 -6.21 27.23 -37.22
CA ILE A 15 -7.29 26.70 -38.07
C ILE A 15 -8.54 27.55 -37.91
N PHE A 16 -8.88 27.93 -36.69
CA PHE A 16 -10.04 28.77 -36.40
C PHE A 16 -9.93 30.15 -37.04
N MET A 17 -8.76 30.78 -36.98
CA MET A 17 -8.51 32.09 -37.64
C MET A 17 -8.56 32.03 -39.17
N LYS A 18 -8.23 30.90 -39.80
CA LYS A 18 -8.38 30.72 -41.26
C LYS A 18 -9.83 30.50 -41.73
N THR A 19 -10.68 29.99 -40.84
CA THR A 19 -12.10 29.72 -41.13
C THR A 19 -12.99 30.98 -40.93
N ILE A 20 -12.49 31.99 -40.21
CA ILE A 20 -13.23 33.22 -39.81
C ILE A 20 -13.44 34.22 -40.94
N GLN A 21 -12.81 34.08 -42.09
CA GLN A 21 -13.03 35.04 -43.21
C GLN A 21 -14.47 35.07 -43.76
N PHE A 22 -15.40 34.23 -43.26
CA PHE A 22 -16.76 34.11 -43.73
C PHE A 22 -17.87 34.36 -42.70
N ILE A 23 -17.57 34.73 -41.44
CA ILE A 23 -18.59 34.93 -40.38
C ILE A 23 -18.67 36.42 -40.00
N ARG A 24 -19.90 36.96 -39.96
CA ARG A 24 -20.13 38.37 -39.57
C ARG A 24 -19.61 38.67 -38.16
N PRO A 25 -18.94 39.82 -37.92
CA PRO A 25 -18.25 40.15 -36.66
C PRO A 25 -19.10 40.09 -35.39
N SER A 26 -20.41 40.31 -35.47
CA SER A 26 -21.32 40.31 -34.32
C SER A 26 -21.67 38.92 -33.79
N ALA A 27 -21.66 37.88 -34.63
CA ALA A 27 -21.89 36.50 -34.17
C ALA A 27 -20.63 35.89 -33.53
N PHE A 28 -19.46 36.38 -33.90
CA PHE A 28 -18.17 35.91 -33.39
C PHE A 28 -17.90 36.35 -31.95
N CYS A 29 -18.24 37.61 -31.60
CA CYS A 29 -18.11 38.08 -30.22
C CYS A 29 -19.01 37.30 -29.24
N LEU A 30 -20.21 36.89 -29.68
CA LEU A 30 -21.13 36.14 -28.82
C LEU A 30 -20.69 34.68 -28.61
N MET A 31 -20.15 34.03 -29.67
CA MET A 31 -19.60 32.68 -29.57
C MET A 31 -18.30 32.64 -28.77
N ALA A 32 -17.42 33.62 -28.94
CA ALA A 32 -16.18 33.68 -28.16
C ALA A 32 -16.45 33.96 -26.67
N LEU A 33 -17.44 34.77 -26.32
CA LEU A 33 -17.86 35.02 -24.94
C LEU A 33 -18.52 33.80 -24.30
N THR A 34 -19.27 32.98 -25.04
CA THR A 34 -19.85 31.74 -24.52
C THR A 34 -18.83 30.62 -24.34
N PHE A 35 -17.76 30.57 -25.14
CA PHE A 35 -16.65 29.60 -24.95
C PHE A 35 -15.65 29.99 -23.85
N ILE A 36 -15.52 31.28 -23.53
CA ILE A 36 -14.63 31.75 -22.47
C ILE A 36 -15.32 31.68 -21.10
N SER A 37 -16.65 31.70 -21.03
CA SER A 37 -17.38 31.63 -19.75
C SER A 37 -17.48 30.22 -19.14
N SER A 38 -17.09 29.16 -19.87
CA SER A 38 -17.18 27.78 -19.40
C SER A 38 -15.85 27.17 -18.93
N ALA A 39 -14.76 27.97 -18.84
CA ALA A 39 -13.44 27.46 -18.56
C ALA A 39 -12.82 27.94 -17.23
N TYR A 40 -13.56 28.61 -16.39
CA TYR A 40 -13.07 29.00 -15.07
C TYR A 40 -13.82 28.20 -14.00
N SER A 41 -13.09 27.34 -13.29
CA SER A 41 -13.50 26.80 -11.99
C SER A 41 -13.93 27.96 -11.10
N ALA A 42 -15.16 27.95 -10.62
CA ALA A 42 -15.64 28.96 -9.72
C ALA A 42 -15.44 28.51 -8.27
N ASP A 43 -14.61 29.25 -7.55
CA ASP A 43 -14.47 29.08 -6.10
C ASP A 43 -15.76 29.52 -5.41
N LYS A 44 -16.37 28.65 -4.63
CA LYS A 44 -17.62 28.91 -3.91
C LYS A 44 -17.44 28.60 -2.43
N TYR A 45 -17.51 29.64 -1.63
CA TYR A 45 -17.28 29.59 -0.20
C TYR A 45 -18.57 29.28 0.55
N PHE A 46 -18.54 28.27 1.40
CA PHE A 46 -19.66 27.91 2.27
C PHE A 46 -19.73 28.85 3.47
N GLY A 47 -20.74 29.69 3.53
CA GLY A 47 -20.84 30.79 4.50
C GLY A 47 -21.80 30.54 5.65
N ASN A 48 -22.47 29.39 5.72
CA ASN A 48 -23.47 29.12 6.74
C ASN A 48 -22.97 28.10 7.77
N SER A 49 -23.38 28.27 9.04
CA SER A 49 -23.05 27.32 10.09
C SER A 49 -23.72 25.95 9.89
N SER A 50 -24.87 25.93 9.21
CA SER A 50 -25.61 24.71 8.85
C SER A 50 -26.57 25.00 7.70
N ALA A 51 -26.39 24.33 6.55
CA ALA A 51 -27.27 24.46 5.40
C ALA A 51 -27.23 23.23 4.50
N ILE A 52 -28.23 23.10 3.62
CA ILE A 52 -28.25 22.06 2.59
C ILE A 52 -27.17 22.37 1.54
N PHE A 53 -26.37 21.39 1.15
CA PHE A 53 -25.24 21.54 0.20
C PHE A 53 -25.67 22.20 -1.12
N ILE A 54 -26.81 21.81 -1.64
CA ILE A 54 -27.38 22.35 -2.89
C ILE A 54 -28.18 23.64 -2.72
N SER A 55 -28.12 24.31 -1.56
CA SER A 55 -28.84 25.56 -1.32
C SER A 55 -28.02 26.77 -1.75
N ASP A 56 -28.49 27.51 -2.72
CA ASP A 56 -27.83 28.74 -3.19
C ASP A 56 -27.67 29.82 -2.10
N LYS A 57 -28.47 29.73 -1.04
CA LYS A 57 -28.40 30.70 0.08
C LYS A 57 -27.20 30.50 1.00
N ALA A 58 -26.45 29.42 0.83
CA ALA A 58 -25.32 29.06 1.68
C ALA A 58 -23.96 29.36 1.03
N TRP A 59 -23.93 29.77 -0.23
CA TRP A 59 -22.71 29.89 -1.02
C TRP A 59 -22.41 31.33 -1.42
N TYR A 60 -21.11 31.66 -1.46
CA TYR A 60 -20.58 32.98 -1.78
C TYR A 60 -19.43 32.84 -2.77
N SER A 61 -19.24 33.85 -3.60
CA SER A 61 -18.13 33.91 -4.58
C SER A 61 -16.86 34.54 -4.02
N ASP A 62 -16.86 34.95 -2.75
CA ASP A 62 -15.74 35.58 -2.07
C ASP A 62 -15.54 35.04 -0.66
N GLU A 63 -14.29 34.99 -0.21
CA GLU A 63 -13.88 34.52 1.14
C GLU A 63 -14.51 35.37 2.25
N ALA A 64 -14.78 36.66 1.98
CA ALA A 64 -15.44 37.57 2.95
C ALA A 64 -16.94 37.33 3.11
N LEU A 65 -17.53 36.40 2.36
CA LEU A 65 -18.95 36.01 2.37
C LEU A 65 -19.89 37.20 2.13
N THR A 66 -19.53 38.09 1.23
CA THR A 66 -20.32 39.29 0.91
C THR A 66 -21.12 39.20 -0.38
N GLN A 67 -20.73 38.29 -1.29
CA GLN A 67 -21.33 38.15 -2.60
C GLN A 67 -22.00 36.76 -2.75
N PRO A 68 -23.31 36.63 -2.53
CA PRO A 68 -24.01 35.36 -2.70
C PRO A 68 -23.88 34.81 -4.12
N THR A 69 -23.75 33.50 -4.25
CA THR A 69 -23.66 32.78 -5.52
C THR A 69 -24.51 31.50 -5.48
N THR A 70 -24.58 30.80 -6.60
CA THR A 70 -25.21 29.47 -6.65
C THR A 70 -24.35 28.42 -5.96
N HIS A 71 -24.96 27.32 -5.51
CA HIS A 71 -24.23 26.17 -5.00
C HIS A 71 -23.29 25.57 -6.07
N PRO A 72 -22.18 24.89 -5.68
CA PRO A 72 -21.30 24.25 -6.65
C PRO A 72 -22.02 23.10 -7.35
N ILE A 73 -21.95 23.09 -8.67
CA ILE A 73 -22.51 22.07 -9.54
C ILE A 73 -21.52 21.78 -10.68
N GLY A 74 -21.20 20.50 -10.88
CA GLY A 74 -20.37 20.10 -12.02
C GLY A 74 -18.88 19.96 -11.72
N GLU A 75 -18.17 19.52 -12.73
CA GLU A 75 -16.76 19.08 -12.64
C GLU A 75 -15.76 20.22 -12.41
N GLU A 76 -16.16 21.45 -12.71
CA GLU A 76 -15.27 22.62 -12.68
C GLU A 76 -15.40 23.44 -11.38
N ASP A 77 -16.47 23.26 -10.62
CA ASP A 77 -16.72 24.05 -9.43
C ASP A 77 -15.93 23.55 -8.22
N THR A 78 -15.48 24.50 -7.38
CA THR A 78 -14.80 24.21 -6.10
C THR A 78 -15.68 24.62 -4.91
N ALA A 79 -16.00 23.68 -4.05
CA ALA A 79 -16.65 23.93 -2.77
C ALA A 79 -15.61 24.18 -1.68
N ILE A 80 -15.59 25.37 -1.08
CA ILE A 80 -14.60 25.77 -0.08
C ILE A 80 -15.26 25.89 1.29
N PHE A 81 -14.80 25.09 2.25
CA PHE A 81 -15.12 25.15 3.67
C PHE A 81 -13.97 25.82 4.40
N TYR A 82 -14.14 27.08 4.76
CA TYR A 82 -13.09 27.89 5.39
C TYR A 82 -13.58 28.50 6.69
N LYS A 83 -12.72 28.48 7.71
CA LYS A 83 -12.96 29.17 8.97
C LYS A 83 -11.74 29.99 9.36
N THR A 84 -11.96 31.26 9.63
CA THR A 84 -10.91 32.18 10.12
C THR A 84 -10.57 31.92 11.58
N LYS A 85 -9.28 32.06 11.93
CA LYS A 85 -8.79 31.97 13.31
C LYS A 85 -9.57 32.90 14.27
N GLY A 86 -9.96 32.35 15.41
CA GLY A 86 -10.68 33.10 16.44
C GLY A 86 -12.17 33.32 16.14
N SER A 87 -12.71 32.78 15.06
CA SER A 87 -14.16 32.80 14.81
C SER A 87 -14.89 31.95 15.85
N THR A 88 -15.91 32.54 16.49
CA THR A 88 -16.79 31.83 17.41
C THR A 88 -17.91 31.07 16.70
N THR A 89 -17.99 31.15 15.38
CA THR A 89 -18.96 30.39 14.58
C THR A 89 -18.64 28.90 14.62
N TYR A 90 -19.70 28.08 14.69
CA TYR A 90 -19.56 26.62 14.59
C TYR A 90 -18.92 26.23 13.26
N ALA A 91 -18.32 25.04 13.23
CA ALA A 91 -17.81 24.44 12.01
C ALA A 91 -18.85 24.46 10.88
N PRO A 92 -18.47 24.88 9.67
CA PRO A 92 -19.40 24.87 8.53
C PRO A 92 -19.89 23.44 8.29
N THR A 93 -21.20 23.25 8.42
CA THR A 93 -21.85 21.94 8.25
C THR A 93 -22.79 22.00 7.06
N SER A 94 -22.56 21.16 6.08
CA SER A 94 -23.42 21.00 4.91
C SER A 94 -24.18 19.67 4.98
N TRP A 95 -25.41 19.68 4.49
CA TRP A 95 -26.29 18.52 4.47
C TRP A 95 -26.56 18.09 3.03
N VAL A 96 -26.29 16.83 2.72
CA VAL A 96 -26.65 16.22 1.45
C VAL A 96 -28.04 15.63 1.59
N THR A 97 -28.97 16.12 0.79
CA THR A 97 -30.40 15.72 0.82
C THR A 97 -30.86 15.06 -0.48
N GLN A 98 -29.95 14.81 -1.42
CA GLN A 98 -30.20 14.11 -2.68
C GLN A 98 -29.39 12.84 -2.76
N VAL A 99 -29.93 11.83 -3.42
CA VAL A 99 -29.25 10.53 -3.62
C VAL A 99 -27.95 10.71 -4.40
N ASP A 100 -27.97 11.55 -5.44
CA ASP A 100 -26.80 11.89 -6.25
C ASP A 100 -26.43 13.36 -6.03
N THR A 101 -25.24 13.61 -5.53
CA THR A 101 -24.67 14.95 -5.38
C THR A 101 -23.22 14.92 -5.90
N TYR A 102 -22.82 15.94 -6.65
CA TYR A 102 -21.50 16.00 -7.23
C TYR A 102 -20.93 17.41 -7.23
N VAL A 103 -19.59 17.49 -7.24
CA VAL A 103 -18.82 18.74 -7.28
C VAL A 103 -17.44 18.45 -7.87
N GLY A 104 -16.81 19.48 -8.47
CA GLY A 104 -15.47 19.34 -9.04
C GLY A 104 -14.41 19.11 -7.97
N ASN A 105 -14.29 20.06 -7.04
CA ASN A 105 -13.32 19.99 -5.93
C ASN A 105 -13.99 20.32 -4.61
N VAL A 106 -13.39 19.78 -3.53
CA VAL A 106 -13.71 20.18 -2.14
C VAL A 106 -12.43 20.59 -1.45
N ILE A 107 -12.42 21.78 -0.86
CA ILE A 107 -11.30 22.31 -0.07
C ILE A 107 -11.81 22.59 1.34
N SER A 108 -11.08 22.08 2.34
CA SER A 108 -11.28 22.42 3.75
C SER A 108 -10.04 23.07 4.32
N SER A 109 -10.20 24.18 5.02
CA SER A 109 -9.13 24.87 5.70
C SER A 109 -9.64 25.52 6.97
N GLY A 110 -8.93 25.35 8.09
CA GLY A 110 -9.36 25.79 9.41
C GLY A 110 -10.22 24.76 10.14
N ASP A 111 -10.79 25.18 11.28
CA ASP A 111 -11.44 24.28 12.23
C ASP A 111 -12.78 23.74 11.68
N SER A 112 -12.67 22.63 11.01
CA SER A 112 -13.68 21.67 10.55
C SER A 112 -14.76 22.12 9.55
N GLY A 113 -14.65 21.59 8.31
CA GLY A 113 -15.80 21.41 7.43
C GLY A 113 -16.50 20.06 7.69
N ILE A 114 -17.83 20.04 7.64
CA ILE A 114 -18.60 18.81 7.79
C ILE A 114 -19.58 18.68 6.63
N ILE A 115 -19.56 17.51 5.95
CA ILE A 115 -20.60 17.14 4.99
C ILE A 115 -21.33 15.92 5.55
N ASN A 116 -22.58 16.09 5.95
CA ASN A 116 -23.42 15.04 6.47
C ASN A 116 -24.43 14.57 5.43
N LEU A 117 -24.62 13.27 5.34
CA LEU A 117 -25.74 12.68 4.62
C LEU A 117 -27.01 12.83 5.45
N GLY A 118 -28.05 13.39 4.84
CA GLY A 118 -29.27 13.78 5.56
C GLY A 118 -30.25 12.64 5.77
N ASN A 119 -31.14 12.84 6.76
CA ASN A 119 -32.19 11.92 7.17
C ASN A 119 -33.15 11.47 6.07
N GLU A 120 -33.38 12.33 5.07
CA GLU A 120 -34.36 12.10 4.02
C GLU A 120 -33.94 11.00 3.05
N LEU A 121 -32.68 10.53 3.16
CA LEU A 121 -32.08 9.52 2.28
C LEU A 121 -32.16 8.09 2.82
N LEU A 122 -32.91 7.85 3.89
CA LEU A 122 -33.17 6.51 4.38
C LEU A 122 -34.12 5.73 3.44
N ASN A 123 -33.95 4.42 3.39
CA ASN A 123 -34.77 3.49 2.60
C ASN A 123 -34.76 3.74 1.08
N GLN A 124 -33.70 4.37 0.57
CA GLN A 124 -33.50 4.47 -0.86
C GLN A 124 -33.10 3.11 -1.46
N THR A 125 -33.54 2.83 -2.68
CA THR A 125 -33.19 1.59 -3.40
C THR A 125 -31.77 1.61 -4.00
N VAL A 126 -31.12 2.77 -4.02
CA VAL A 126 -29.75 2.97 -4.50
C VAL A 126 -28.92 3.59 -3.37
N PRO A 127 -27.59 3.38 -3.35
CA PRO A 127 -26.71 4.04 -2.41
C PRO A 127 -26.82 5.58 -2.50
N ILE A 128 -26.63 6.26 -1.38
CA ILE A 128 -26.42 7.69 -1.36
C ILE A 128 -25.04 7.94 -1.96
N ASN A 129 -24.98 8.58 -3.11
CA ASN A 129 -23.78 8.82 -3.88
C ASN A 129 -23.36 10.30 -3.78
N PHE A 130 -22.14 10.54 -3.30
CA PHE A 130 -21.52 11.85 -3.37
C PHE A 130 -20.23 11.75 -4.18
N GLN A 131 -20.13 12.54 -5.25
CA GLN A 131 -19.00 12.48 -6.16
C GLN A 131 -18.19 13.76 -6.13
N ILE A 132 -16.88 13.63 -5.91
CA ILE A 132 -15.88 14.68 -6.08
C ILE A 132 -15.02 14.29 -7.28
N TYR A 133 -15.25 14.97 -8.42
CA TYR A 133 -14.62 14.59 -9.69
C TYR A 133 -13.09 14.66 -9.68
N ASN A 134 -12.54 15.72 -9.03
CA ASN A 134 -11.11 15.98 -9.07
C ASN A 134 -10.47 15.71 -7.70
N THR A 135 -10.44 16.69 -6.79
CA THR A 135 -9.66 16.59 -5.56
C THR A 135 -10.46 16.98 -4.32
N LEU A 136 -10.35 16.16 -3.28
CA LEU A 136 -10.68 16.50 -1.91
C LEU A 136 -9.40 16.91 -1.19
N SER A 137 -9.29 18.18 -0.77
CA SER A 137 -8.10 18.72 -0.15
C SER A 137 -8.37 19.27 1.26
N VAL A 138 -7.64 18.77 2.26
CA VAL A 138 -7.58 19.36 3.60
C VAL A 138 -6.26 20.11 3.70
N GLN A 139 -6.32 21.44 3.65
CA GLN A 139 -5.15 22.30 3.53
C GLN A 139 -4.65 22.80 4.88
N ILE A 140 -3.34 23.00 4.98
CA ILE A 140 -2.67 23.54 6.17
C ILE A 140 -3.09 25.00 6.38
N CYS A 141 -3.42 25.35 7.61
CA CYS A 141 -3.60 26.74 8.03
C CYS A 141 -2.96 26.98 9.41
N ASP A 142 -3.19 28.13 10.01
CA ASP A 142 -2.68 28.50 11.34
C ASP A 142 -3.40 27.82 12.52
N GLU A 143 -4.44 27.05 12.23
CA GLU A 143 -5.19 26.23 13.19
C GLU A 143 -5.28 24.79 12.65
N ALA A 144 -5.83 23.87 13.46
CA ALA A 144 -6.14 22.53 12.99
C ALA A 144 -7.14 22.60 11.83
N SER A 145 -6.80 21.95 10.71
CA SER A 145 -7.67 21.83 9.55
C SER A 145 -8.34 20.46 9.56
N ARG A 146 -9.66 20.44 9.56
CA ARG A 146 -10.42 19.19 9.65
C ARG A 146 -11.54 19.16 8.63
N MET A 147 -11.73 18.00 8.01
CA MET A 147 -12.86 17.70 7.17
C MET A 147 -13.49 16.38 7.60
N THR A 148 -14.81 16.38 7.76
CA THR A 148 -15.53 15.17 8.13
C THR A 148 -16.66 14.91 7.13
N PHE A 149 -16.68 13.71 6.58
CA PHE A 149 -17.84 13.16 5.91
C PHE A 149 -18.55 12.24 6.88
N GLY A 150 -19.78 12.58 7.22
CA GLY A 150 -20.56 11.87 8.22
C GLY A 150 -21.97 11.54 7.78
N THR A 151 -22.72 10.95 8.68
CA THR A 151 -24.17 10.72 8.55
C THR A 151 -24.89 11.29 9.76
N SER A 152 -26.09 11.81 9.53
CA SER A 152 -26.98 12.23 10.60
C SER A 152 -28.40 11.88 10.19
N PHE A 153 -28.92 10.80 10.76
CA PHE A 153 -30.23 10.28 10.43
C PHE A 153 -31.29 10.59 11.51
N ASP A 154 -30.97 11.44 12.49
CA ASP A 154 -31.83 11.77 13.63
C ASP A 154 -32.62 10.54 14.17
N ASP A 155 -33.87 10.68 14.53
CA ASP A 155 -34.71 9.61 15.09
C ASP A 155 -35.52 8.83 14.05
N LYS A 156 -35.20 8.95 12.73
CA LYS A 156 -35.95 8.24 11.69
C LYS A 156 -35.54 6.77 11.63
N GLU A 157 -36.51 5.90 11.40
CA GLU A 157 -36.29 4.48 11.16
C GLU A 157 -35.97 4.23 9.69
N GLY A 158 -35.13 3.25 9.44
CA GLY A 158 -34.76 2.83 8.10
C GLY A 158 -33.29 2.48 7.95
N THR A 159 -32.90 2.11 6.73
CA THR A 159 -31.52 1.76 6.37
C THR A 159 -31.04 2.58 5.17
N ALA A 160 -29.74 2.74 5.03
CA ALA A 160 -29.10 3.38 3.90
C ALA A 160 -27.80 2.67 3.53
N ALA A 161 -27.35 2.86 2.29
CA ALA A 161 -25.99 2.58 1.87
C ALA A 161 -25.35 3.90 1.37
N VAL A 162 -24.05 4.04 1.55
CA VAL A 162 -23.30 5.22 1.14
C VAL A 162 -22.20 4.83 0.20
N GLU A 163 -22.08 5.56 -0.90
CA GLU A 163 -20.96 5.48 -1.82
C GLU A 163 -20.40 6.89 -2.06
N LEU A 164 -19.13 7.08 -1.72
CA LEU A 164 -18.40 8.32 -1.97
C LEU A 164 -17.31 8.04 -3.01
N THR A 165 -17.39 8.73 -4.14
CA THR A 165 -16.39 8.62 -5.21
C THR A 165 -15.58 9.90 -5.28
N ILE A 166 -14.25 9.78 -5.21
CA ILE A 166 -13.31 10.92 -5.16
C ILE A 166 -12.22 10.70 -6.20
N GLY A 167 -11.88 11.75 -6.96
CA GLY A 167 -10.76 11.71 -7.89
C GLY A 167 -9.44 11.47 -7.16
N ASN A 168 -9.00 12.43 -6.34
CA ASN A 168 -7.80 12.35 -5.51
C ASN A 168 -8.09 12.88 -4.11
N ILE A 169 -7.26 12.48 -3.14
CA ILE A 169 -7.29 13.02 -1.77
C ILE A 169 -5.93 13.61 -1.43
N ASP A 170 -5.93 14.86 -0.94
CA ASP A 170 -4.74 15.55 -0.45
C ASP A 170 -4.95 16.00 1.01
N ILE A 171 -4.11 15.51 1.92
CA ILE A 171 -4.16 15.83 3.36
C ILE A 171 -2.87 16.51 3.76
N GLY A 172 -2.91 17.82 4.03
CA GLY A 172 -1.74 18.61 4.45
C GLY A 172 -0.65 18.75 3.38
N THR A 173 -0.97 18.59 2.10
CA THR A 173 -0.03 18.75 0.98
C THR A 173 0.15 20.20 0.56
N GLN A 174 -0.82 21.03 0.84
CA GLN A 174 -0.87 22.43 0.44
C GLN A 174 -1.20 23.34 1.62
N VAL A 175 -0.73 24.57 1.53
CA VAL A 175 -1.04 25.64 2.47
C VAL A 175 -2.13 26.52 1.88
N TYR A 176 -3.21 26.75 2.64
CA TYR A 176 -4.34 27.55 2.18
C TYR A 176 -3.91 28.99 1.80
N GLY A 177 -4.31 29.43 0.61
CA GLY A 177 -3.99 30.75 0.09
C GLY A 177 -2.50 31.04 -0.12
N GLY A 178 -1.61 30.03 -0.10
CA GLY A 178 -0.17 30.19 -0.25
C GLY A 178 0.49 30.98 0.87
N ARG A 179 -0.14 31.05 2.04
CA ARG A 179 0.32 31.83 3.20
C ARG A 179 1.47 31.11 3.92
N THR A 180 2.30 31.86 4.64
CA THR A 180 3.33 31.31 5.54
C THR A 180 2.78 31.32 6.95
N TYR A 181 2.88 30.19 7.66
CA TYR A 181 2.43 30.07 9.04
C TYR A 181 3.61 29.78 9.97
N ASP A 182 3.63 30.40 11.16
CA ASP A 182 4.71 30.28 12.15
C ASP A 182 4.56 29.05 13.05
N SER A 183 3.39 28.40 13.03
CA SER A 183 3.11 27.21 13.83
C SER A 183 2.30 26.20 13.02
N TYR A 184 2.43 24.92 13.38
CA TYR A 184 1.77 23.82 12.69
C TYR A 184 0.60 23.33 13.47
N SER A 185 -0.40 22.94 12.71
CA SER A 185 -1.58 22.32 13.22
C SER A 185 -1.84 20.98 12.53
N GLU A 186 -2.62 20.18 13.16
CA GLU A 186 -3.12 18.94 12.62
C GLU A 186 -3.98 19.18 11.38
N THR A 187 -3.74 18.40 10.33
CA THR A 187 -4.67 18.26 9.20
C THR A 187 -5.32 16.89 9.28
N SER A 188 -6.65 16.83 9.28
CA SER A 188 -7.34 15.55 9.39
C SER A 188 -8.53 15.44 8.45
N LEU A 189 -8.65 14.28 7.82
CA LEU A 189 -9.81 13.85 7.06
C LEU A 189 -10.45 12.68 7.79
N SER A 190 -11.75 12.75 8.03
CA SER A 190 -12.51 11.71 8.69
C SER A 190 -13.69 11.27 7.85
N PHE A 191 -13.81 9.98 7.60
CA PHE A 191 -15.01 9.35 7.09
C PHE A 191 -15.72 8.66 8.25
N SER A 192 -16.81 9.26 8.72
CA SER A 192 -17.49 8.90 9.97
C SER A 192 -18.86 8.26 9.69
N TYR A 193 -18.84 7.07 9.11
CA TYR A 193 -20.02 6.29 8.73
C TYR A 193 -20.27 5.13 9.70
N GLY A 194 -20.27 5.45 11.01
CA GLY A 194 -20.45 4.47 12.09
C GLY A 194 -21.90 4.22 12.49
N ASP A 195 -22.87 4.85 11.83
CA ASP A 195 -24.30 4.67 12.15
C ASP A 195 -24.73 3.23 11.84
N SER A 196 -25.38 2.57 12.80
CA SER A 196 -25.83 1.17 12.68
C SER A 196 -26.92 0.97 11.60
N ARG A 197 -27.53 2.03 11.11
CA ARG A 197 -28.49 2.02 10.01
C ARG A 197 -27.81 1.95 8.63
N LEU A 198 -26.51 2.17 8.55
CA LEU A 198 -25.76 1.96 7.31
C LEU A 198 -25.52 0.48 7.07
N THR A 199 -26.08 -0.03 5.97
CA THR A 199 -25.88 -1.40 5.52
C THR A 199 -24.57 -1.60 4.80
N ASN A 200 -24.01 -0.52 4.23
CA ASN A 200 -22.71 -0.49 3.57
C ASN A 200 -22.20 0.95 3.48
N SER A 201 -20.89 1.11 3.62
CA SER A 201 -20.21 2.40 3.42
C SER A 201 -18.93 2.17 2.59
N LEU A 202 -18.95 2.70 1.37
CA LEU A 202 -17.88 2.53 0.40
C LEU A 202 -17.28 3.89 0.02
N ILE A 203 -15.97 3.99 0.11
CA ILE A 203 -15.18 5.12 -0.41
C ILE A 203 -14.35 4.62 -1.59
N ASN A 204 -14.59 5.18 -2.77
CA ASN A 204 -13.82 4.90 -3.98
C ASN A 204 -12.93 6.10 -4.32
N VAL A 205 -11.62 5.96 -4.21
CA VAL A 205 -10.65 6.94 -4.69
C VAL A 205 -10.10 6.45 -6.02
N ILE A 206 -10.36 7.22 -7.09
CA ILE A 206 -9.99 6.82 -8.46
C ILE A 206 -8.49 7.03 -8.72
N GLY A 207 -7.91 8.07 -8.14
CA GLY A 207 -6.49 8.38 -8.22
C GLY A 207 -5.77 8.08 -6.91
N ASP A 208 -4.96 9.04 -6.46
CA ASP A 208 -4.05 8.89 -5.35
C ASP A 208 -4.59 9.51 -4.04
N VAL A 209 -4.06 9.01 -2.92
CA VAL A 209 -4.19 9.64 -1.60
C VAL A 209 -2.81 10.16 -1.19
N ASN A 210 -2.67 11.46 -1.05
CA ASN A 210 -1.41 12.10 -0.71
C ASN A 210 -1.45 12.67 0.70
N PHE A 211 -0.50 12.26 1.54
CA PHE A 211 -0.22 12.89 2.82
C PHE A 211 0.96 13.83 2.68
N GLY A 212 0.76 15.10 2.97
CA GLY A 212 1.82 16.08 3.08
C GLY A 212 2.38 16.08 4.50
N GLY A 213 3.66 16.26 4.63
CA GLY A 213 4.23 16.63 5.90
C GLY A 213 4.00 18.11 6.15
N CYS A 214 3.58 18.48 7.34
CA CYS A 214 3.52 19.89 7.74
C CYS A 214 4.94 20.46 7.79
N GLY A 215 5.33 21.10 6.73
CA GLY A 215 6.70 21.36 6.37
C GLY A 215 7.32 22.64 6.90
N VAL A 216 7.60 22.82 8.18
CA VAL A 216 8.67 23.74 8.60
C VAL A 216 9.49 23.07 9.69
N SER A 217 10.80 23.16 9.55
CA SER A 217 11.77 22.65 10.50
C SER A 217 11.41 23.00 11.94
N GLY A 218 11.11 21.99 12.75
CA GLY A 218 10.95 22.11 14.20
C GLY A 218 9.54 22.06 14.77
N ALA A 219 8.49 21.89 13.98
CA ALA A 219 7.12 21.78 14.49
C ALA A 219 6.48 20.41 14.24
N ASN A 220 5.68 19.95 15.21
CA ASN A 220 5.01 18.64 15.20
C ASN A 220 3.64 18.75 14.50
N GLY A 221 3.61 18.75 13.16
CA GLY A 221 2.37 18.66 12.42
C GLY A 221 1.92 17.21 12.25
N ALA A 222 0.62 16.98 12.20
CA ALA A 222 0.04 15.66 11.90
C ALA A 222 -0.82 15.72 10.65
N ALA A 223 -0.76 14.66 9.82
CA ALA A 223 -1.71 14.43 8.75
C ALA A 223 -2.45 13.12 9.02
N LEU A 224 -3.76 13.19 9.24
CA LEU A 224 -4.55 12.07 9.75
C LEU A 224 -5.66 11.69 8.78
N LEU A 225 -5.83 10.40 8.56
CA LEU A 225 -6.99 9.82 7.89
C LEU A 225 -7.71 8.87 8.85
N ASN A 226 -8.93 9.22 9.24
CA ASN A 226 -9.73 8.43 10.16
C ASN A 226 -10.85 7.70 9.40
N LEU A 227 -10.92 6.39 9.55
CA LEU A 227 -11.81 5.51 8.82
C LEU A 227 -12.83 4.85 9.76
N THR A 228 -14.08 5.26 9.67
CA THR A 228 -15.23 4.56 10.25
C THR A 228 -16.14 4.10 9.10
N VAL A 229 -15.57 3.26 8.21
CA VAL A 229 -16.19 2.80 6.96
C VAL A 229 -16.04 1.30 6.82
N ASP A 230 -16.90 0.67 6.02
CA ASP A 230 -16.75 -0.77 5.73
C ASP A 230 -15.61 -1.02 4.73
N LYS A 231 -15.47 -0.13 3.72
CA LYS A 231 -14.39 -0.23 2.75
C LYS A 231 -13.97 1.13 2.21
N MET A 232 -12.65 1.34 2.11
CA MET A 232 -12.04 2.38 1.30
C MET A 232 -11.14 1.72 0.24
N ALA A 233 -11.40 1.99 -1.04
CA ALA A 233 -10.63 1.49 -2.16
C ALA A 233 -9.92 2.65 -2.85
N VAL A 234 -8.59 2.61 -2.88
CA VAL A 234 -7.72 3.57 -3.57
C VAL A 234 -7.13 2.84 -4.78
N LYS A 235 -7.55 3.22 -6.00
CA LYS A 235 -7.05 2.59 -7.23
C LYS A 235 -5.63 2.98 -7.57
N GLY A 236 -5.24 4.21 -7.20
CA GLY A 236 -3.87 4.70 -7.27
C GLY A 236 -3.05 4.29 -6.06
N ILE A 237 -2.06 5.12 -5.72
CA ILE A 237 -1.17 4.90 -4.57
C ILE A 237 -1.58 5.77 -3.38
N MET A 238 -1.37 5.24 -2.20
CA MET A 238 -1.32 6.03 -0.98
C MET A 238 0.13 6.48 -0.77
N ASN A 239 0.37 7.78 -0.92
CA ASN A 239 1.69 8.36 -0.95
C ASN A 239 1.88 9.26 0.27
N ILE A 240 2.81 8.87 1.13
CA ILE A 240 3.10 9.57 2.38
C ILE A 240 4.41 10.33 2.20
N LYS A 241 4.29 11.62 1.88
CA LYS A 241 5.43 12.55 1.76
C LYS A 241 5.56 13.35 3.02
N ARG A 242 6.74 13.41 3.55
CA ARG A 242 7.03 14.17 4.74
C ARG A 242 8.03 15.30 4.48
N ASN A 243 7.74 16.45 5.06
CA ASN A 243 8.68 17.56 5.18
C ASN A 243 8.76 17.95 6.67
N GLY A 244 9.72 17.39 7.44
CA GLY A 244 9.95 17.78 8.82
C GLY A 244 9.52 16.77 9.90
N TRP A 245 9.40 17.19 11.15
CA TRP A 245 9.09 16.38 12.34
C TRP A 245 7.57 16.32 12.56
N GLY A 246 6.89 15.37 12.05
CA GLY A 246 5.46 15.15 12.24
C GLY A 246 5.13 13.67 12.15
N PHE A 247 3.88 13.32 12.36
CA PHE A 247 3.41 11.96 12.15
C PHE A 247 2.23 11.96 11.16
N SER A 248 2.07 10.85 10.46
CA SER A 248 0.92 10.63 9.59
C SER A 248 0.31 9.28 9.94
N ASN A 249 -0.99 9.27 10.18
CA ASN A 249 -1.67 8.05 10.58
C ASN A 249 -2.90 7.80 9.73
N VAL A 250 -3.12 6.52 9.43
CA VAL A 250 -4.41 5.99 8.99
C VAL A 250 -4.98 5.18 10.15
N THR A 251 -6.15 5.58 10.64
CA THR A 251 -6.75 4.97 11.82
C THR A 251 -8.11 4.39 11.49
N PHE A 252 -8.30 3.09 11.69
CA PHE A 252 -9.60 2.44 11.62
C PHE A 252 -10.32 2.59 12.96
N ASN A 253 -11.52 3.15 12.95
CA ASN A 253 -12.37 3.29 14.14
C ASN A 253 -13.52 2.27 14.16
N LYS A 254 -13.61 1.41 13.16
CA LYS A 254 -14.47 0.20 13.11
C LYS A 254 -13.78 -0.85 12.23
N ALA A 255 -14.25 -2.09 12.28
CA ALA A 255 -13.85 -3.11 11.32
C ALA A 255 -14.06 -2.62 9.88
N GLY A 256 -13.05 -2.70 9.07
CA GLY A 256 -13.09 -2.22 7.69
C GLY A 256 -11.92 -2.70 6.86
N VAL A 257 -12.01 -2.46 5.55
CA VAL A 257 -10.98 -2.83 4.57
C VAL A 257 -10.43 -1.58 3.90
N LEU A 258 -9.10 -1.44 3.88
CA LEU A 258 -8.38 -0.45 3.09
C LEU A 258 -7.68 -1.16 1.93
N GLU A 259 -8.21 -0.98 0.72
CA GLU A 259 -7.63 -1.53 -0.50
C GLU A 259 -6.79 -0.47 -1.22
N LEU A 260 -5.56 -0.80 -1.59
CA LEU A 260 -4.58 0.13 -2.15
C LEU A 260 -3.97 -0.42 -3.44
N GLY A 261 -3.88 0.41 -4.49
CA GLY A 261 -3.07 0.11 -5.66
C GLY A 261 -1.56 0.11 -5.37
N GLY A 262 -1.15 0.70 -4.26
CA GLY A 262 0.20 0.68 -3.70
C GLY A 262 0.33 1.61 -2.51
N LEU A 263 1.35 1.38 -1.68
CA LEU A 263 1.66 2.20 -0.50
C LEU A 263 3.12 2.63 -0.55
N VAL A 264 3.34 3.94 -0.51
CA VAL A 264 4.68 4.55 -0.61
C VAL A 264 4.93 5.49 0.55
N ALA A 265 6.07 5.31 1.22
CA ALA A 265 6.65 6.28 2.14
C ALA A 265 8.17 6.15 2.07
N GLU A 266 8.83 7.16 1.50
CA GLU A 266 10.26 7.10 1.19
C GLU A 266 11.15 7.66 2.31
N ASN A 267 10.58 8.40 3.29
CA ASN A 267 11.37 9.11 4.27
C ASN A 267 11.45 8.36 5.59
N THR A 268 12.69 8.12 6.04
CA THR A 268 13.01 7.41 7.28
C THR A 268 12.81 8.23 8.56
N ASP A 269 12.58 9.55 8.44
CA ASP A 269 12.54 10.45 9.61
C ASP A 269 11.15 10.62 10.26
N GLY A 270 10.14 9.80 9.89
CA GLY A 270 8.76 9.95 10.29
C GLY A 270 8.06 8.75 10.87
N ASP A 271 7.15 9.02 11.78
CA ASP A 271 6.26 8.01 12.32
C ASP A 271 5.05 7.89 11.39
N PHE A 272 5.03 6.84 10.54
CA PHE A 272 3.87 6.51 9.73
C PHE A 272 3.23 5.23 10.28
N THR A 273 1.93 5.33 10.56
CA THR A 273 1.23 4.19 11.14
C THR A 273 -0.11 3.98 10.47
N ILE A 274 -0.37 2.72 10.10
CA ILE A 274 -1.72 2.24 9.77
C ILE A 274 -2.14 1.30 10.90
N ALA A 275 -3.22 1.64 11.60
CA ALA A 275 -3.61 0.91 12.79
C ALA A 275 -5.12 0.99 13.07
N ASN A 276 -5.59 0.12 13.96
CA ASN A 276 -6.91 0.30 14.56
C ASN A 276 -6.86 1.39 15.66
N GLY A 277 -7.97 2.09 15.84
CA GLY A 277 -8.13 3.07 16.89
C GLY A 277 -8.16 2.43 18.28
N SER A 278 -7.78 3.22 19.28
CA SER A 278 -7.64 2.75 20.64
C SER A 278 -8.96 2.24 21.25
N GLY A 279 -8.91 1.06 21.88
CA GLY A 279 -10.03 0.46 22.62
C GLY A 279 -11.03 -0.30 21.75
N GLY A 280 -10.78 -0.44 20.44
CA GLY A 280 -11.57 -1.28 19.57
C GLY A 280 -11.28 -2.78 19.83
N SER A 281 -12.30 -3.63 19.62
CA SER A 281 -12.16 -5.09 19.60
C SER A 281 -12.67 -5.62 18.27
N PHE A 282 -12.04 -5.16 17.17
CA PHE A 282 -12.41 -5.50 15.81
C PHE A 282 -11.19 -5.83 14.97
N THR A 283 -11.45 -6.50 13.86
CA THR A 283 -10.41 -6.82 12.87
C THR A 283 -10.59 -5.92 11.66
N SER A 284 -9.50 -5.27 11.25
CA SER A 284 -9.41 -4.52 10.00
C SER A 284 -8.39 -5.16 9.07
N GLU A 285 -8.42 -4.79 7.80
CA GLU A 285 -7.56 -5.37 6.78
C GLU A 285 -6.99 -4.29 5.84
N VAL A 286 -5.71 -4.41 5.52
CA VAL A 286 -5.06 -3.67 4.44
C VAL A 286 -4.79 -4.64 3.28
N VAL A 287 -5.33 -4.32 2.10
CA VAL A 287 -5.20 -5.16 0.90
C VAL A 287 -4.40 -4.41 -0.16
N PHE A 288 -3.28 -4.97 -0.59
CA PHE A 288 -2.47 -4.43 -1.67
C PHE A 288 -2.87 -5.05 -3.01
N LYS A 289 -3.20 -4.18 -3.98
CA LYS A 289 -3.61 -4.50 -5.36
C LYS A 289 -2.57 -3.99 -6.37
N ASN A 290 -1.29 -4.01 -6.01
CA ASN A 290 -0.20 -3.51 -6.83
C ASN A 290 -0.23 -4.13 -8.23
N ALA A 291 -0.14 -3.29 -9.26
CA ALA A 291 -0.14 -3.75 -10.64
C ALA A 291 1.16 -4.50 -10.97
N LEU A 292 1.12 -5.40 -11.95
CA LEU A 292 2.30 -6.10 -12.45
C LEU A 292 3.39 -5.10 -12.86
N GLY A 293 4.63 -5.38 -12.46
CA GLY A 293 5.80 -4.55 -12.73
C GLY A 293 5.95 -3.31 -11.85
N THR A 294 5.09 -3.12 -10.85
CA THR A 294 5.26 -2.09 -9.82
C THR A 294 6.00 -2.65 -8.61
N ASP A 295 6.82 -1.81 -7.99
CA ASP A 295 7.53 -2.09 -6.75
C ASP A 295 7.41 -0.87 -5.84
N TYR A 296 6.64 -0.99 -4.76
CA TYR A 296 6.34 0.09 -3.84
C TYR A 296 6.93 -0.18 -2.46
N GLN A 297 7.57 0.84 -1.90
CA GLN A 297 8.20 0.76 -0.57
C GLN A 297 7.48 1.66 0.43
N TYR A 298 7.12 1.07 1.55
CA TYR A 298 6.56 1.75 2.71
C TYR A 298 7.49 1.58 3.91
N ILE A 299 8.03 2.70 4.39
CA ILE A 299 8.81 2.75 5.63
C ILE A 299 7.89 3.27 6.73
N GLY A 300 7.38 2.36 7.56
CA GLY A 300 6.38 2.67 8.59
C GLY A 300 5.83 1.41 9.26
N ALA A 301 4.81 1.57 10.11
CA ALA A 301 4.22 0.46 10.85
C ALA A 301 2.78 0.17 10.38
N ILE A 302 2.46 -1.12 10.18
CA ILE A 302 1.10 -1.64 10.09
C ILE A 302 0.89 -2.54 11.31
N VAL A 303 0.07 -2.09 12.26
CA VAL A 303 -0.02 -2.70 13.59
C VAL A 303 -1.46 -2.74 14.10
N ASP A 304 -1.71 -3.57 15.10
CA ASP A 304 -3.06 -3.78 15.65
C ASP A 304 -3.63 -2.53 16.35
N ASP A 305 -2.79 -1.72 16.99
CA ASP A 305 -3.19 -0.49 17.69
C ASP A 305 -2.10 0.57 17.55
N GLY A 306 -2.48 1.77 17.11
CA GLY A 306 -1.56 2.90 16.86
C GLY A 306 -1.19 3.74 18.08
N ASN A 307 -1.72 3.44 19.26
CA ASN A 307 -1.40 4.20 20.45
C ASN A 307 -0.26 3.53 21.25
N ASN A 308 0.76 4.32 21.57
CA ASN A 308 1.85 4.02 22.51
C ASN A 308 1.29 3.58 23.90
N ARG A 309 0.67 2.42 24.00
CA ARG A 309 0.16 1.90 25.26
C ARG A 309 1.21 1.04 25.92
N PRO A 310 1.51 1.30 27.20
CA PRO A 310 2.42 0.44 27.98
C PRO A 310 1.82 -0.94 28.29
N ASP A 311 0.50 -1.11 28.10
CA ASP A 311 -0.21 -2.37 28.40
C ASP A 311 -0.84 -2.95 27.13
N ILE A 312 -0.14 -3.90 26.53
CA ILE A 312 -0.54 -4.59 25.30
C ILE A 312 -1.53 -5.71 25.57
N SER A 313 -1.63 -6.16 26.80
CA SER A 313 -2.63 -7.17 27.18
C SER A 313 -4.08 -6.69 26.98
N ALA A 314 -4.27 -5.37 26.90
CA ALA A 314 -5.57 -4.73 26.66
C ALA A 314 -5.89 -4.51 25.15
N ILE A 315 -5.00 -4.88 24.21
CA ILE A 315 -5.27 -4.76 22.78
C ILE A 315 -6.10 -5.95 22.32
N ASN A 316 -7.36 -5.69 21.94
CA ASN A 316 -8.27 -6.70 21.38
C ASN A 316 -8.48 -6.54 19.88
N ALA A 317 -7.96 -5.47 19.27
CA ALA A 317 -8.00 -5.26 17.84
C ALA A 317 -6.97 -6.12 17.10
N THR A 318 -7.21 -6.41 15.83
CA THR A 318 -6.32 -7.16 14.95
C THR A 318 -6.22 -6.48 13.60
N MET A 319 -5.02 -6.40 13.01
CA MET A 319 -4.79 -5.88 11.69
C MET A 319 -4.28 -6.99 10.76
N ASN A 320 -5.07 -7.33 9.76
CA ASN A 320 -4.66 -8.24 8.70
C ASN A 320 -4.01 -7.47 7.54
N VAL A 321 -3.11 -8.13 6.83
CA VAL A 321 -2.47 -7.61 5.62
C VAL A 321 -2.57 -8.67 4.53
N THR A 322 -3.08 -8.28 3.36
CA THR A 322 -3.20 -9.17 2.21
C THR A 322 -2.49 -8.57 1.00
N MET A 323 -1.56 -9.30 0.42
CA MET A 323 -1.01 -9.03 -0.90
C MET A 323 -1.78 -9.83 -1.93
N ASP A 324 -2.56 -9.13 -2.77
CA ASP A 324 -3.42 -9.75 -3.79
C ASP A 324 -3.25 -9.05 -5.17
N GLY A 325 -2.24 -8.19 -5.30
CA GLY A 325 -1.77 -7.60 -6.55
C GLY A 325 -0.65 -8.43 -7.17
N GLU A 326 -0.36 -8.23 -8.45
CA GLU A 326 0.69 -8.94 -9.19
C GLU A 326 2.08 -8.31 -9.05
N GLY A 327 2.17 -7.08 -8.52
CA GLY A 327 3.41 -6.34 -8.29
C GLY A 327 4.10 -6.70 -6.98
N THR A 328 4.95 -5.79 -6.50
CA THR A 328 5.68 -5.92 -5.25
C THR A 328 5.27 -4.83 -4.26
N GLN A 329 5.04 -5.22 -3.01
CA GLN A 329 4.90 -4.30 -1.89
C GLN A 329 5.97 -4.62 -0.84
N ARG A 330 6.68 -3.58 -0.38
CA ARG A 330 7.69 -3.67 0.68
C ARG A 330 7.18 -2.93 1.91
N ILE A 331 7.23 -3.58 3.07
CA ILE A 331 6.81 -3.02 4.36
C ILE A 331 7.98 -3.13 5.31
N TYR A 332 8.70 -2.04 5.49
CA TYR A 332 9.83 -1.98 6.39
C TYR A 332 9.43 -1.21 7.65
N GLN A 333 9.19 -1.93 8.70
CA GLN A 333 8.74 -1.35 9.96
C GLN A 333 9.91 -0.70 10.70
N ALA A 334 10.50 0.29 10.06
CA ALA A 334 11.55 1.12 10.63
C ALA A 334 10.94 2.19 11.52
N ILE A 335 11.33 2.19 12.77
CA ILE A 335 10.98 3.24 13.73
C ILE A 335 12.28 3.90 14.15
N GLN A 336 12.67 4.95 13.47
CA GLN A 336 13.97 5.57 13.69
C GLN A 336 14.10 6.44 14.93
N THR A 337 13.03 6.97 15.50
CA THR A 337 13.16 8.04 16.51
C THR A 337 12.52 7.78 17.86
N LYS A 338 11.70 6.76 18.00
CA LYS A 338 11.12 6.42 19.31
C LYS A 338 11.34 4.95 19.65
N THR A 339 12.18 4.75 20.63
CA THR A 339 12.50 3.44 21.24
C THR A 339 11.28 2.64 21.75
N ASN A 340 10.06 3.08 21.50
CA ASN A 340 8.85 2.57 22.13
C ASN A 340 7.59 2.62 21.27
N ILE A 341 7.62 2.39 19.94
CA ILE A 341 6.37 1.98 19.31
C ILE A 341 6.15 0.52 19.66
N GLN A 342 5.38 0.33 20.68
CA GLN A 342 4.92 -0.97 21.12
C GLN A 342 3.69 -1.37 20.30
N GLY A 343 3.87 -1.48 18.96
CA GLY A 343 2.83 -1.97 18.10
C GLY A 343 2.79 -3.50 18.14
N ARG A 344 1.63 -4.07 18.45
CA ARG A 344 1.41 -5.51 18.35
C ARG A 344 1.09 -5.88 16.90
N MET A 345 1.63 -6.98 16.43
CA MET A 345 1.29 -7.65 15.19
C MET A 345 0.70 -9.02 15.52
N SER A 346 -0.61 -9.18 15.47
CA SER A 346 -1.26 -10.48 15.74
C SER A 346 -2.14 -10.97 14.59
N GLY A 347 -2.28 -10.17 13.53
CA GLY A 347 -3.08 -10.51 12.37
C GLY A 347 -2.43 -11.53 11.44
N THR A 348 -3.16 -11.87 10.38
CA THR A 348 -2.66 -12.73 9.31
C THR A 348 -2.10 -11.89 8.17
N TYR A 349 -0.89 -12.22 7.73
CA TYR A 349 -0.24 -11.67 6.54
C TYR A 349 -0.39 -12.69 5.43
N THR A 350 -1.32 -12.43 4.51
CA THR A 350 -1.67 -13.35 3.42
C THR A 350 -1.01 -12.91 2.12
N VAL A 351 -0.34 -13.83 1.41
CA VAL A 351 0.25 -13.56 0.11
C VAL A 351 -0.43 -14.45 -0.93
N LYS A 352 -1.38 -13.87 -1.68
CA LYS A 352 -2.15 -14.56 -2.72
C LYS A 352 -1.49 -14.46 -4.08
N ASN A 353 -0.97 -13.29 -4.40
CA ASN A 353 -0.32 -12.99 -5.67
C ASN A 353 0.88 -12.08 -5.43
N GLY A 354 1.73 -11.88 -6.46
CA GLY A 354 2.87 -10.98 -6.43
C GLY A 354 3.87 -11.27 -5.33
N ARG A 355 4.50 -10.21 -4.81
CA ARG A 355 5.56 -10.31 -3.80
C ARG A 355 5.29 -9.36 -2.63
N LEU A 356 5.42 -9.86 -1.41
CA LEU A 356 5.39 -9.08 -0.18
C LEU A 356 6.73 -9.21 0.55
N PHE A 357 7.44 -8.11 0.75
CA PHE A 357 8.65 -8.07 1.56
C PHE A 357 8.42 -7.35 2.88
N MET A 358 9.07 -7.83 3.94
CA MET A 358 8.94 -7.23 5.26
C MET A 358 10.24 -7.26 6.07
N ASP A 359 10.42 -6.21 6.89
CA ASP A 359 11.29 -6.22 8.06
C ASP A 359 10.50 -5.74 9.28
N ASN A 360 10.37 -6.58 10.26
CA ASN A 360 9.73 -6.27 11.54
C ASN A 360 10.65 -6.55 12.73
N SER A 361 11.95 -6.57 12.50
CA SER A 361 12.97 -6.86 13.53
C SER A 361 12.96 -5.88 14.69
N LEU A 362 12.48 -4.65 14.45
CA LEU A 362 12.38 -3.59 15.47
C LEU A 362 11.15 -3.71 16.39
N ILE A 363 10.19 -4.56 16.06
CA ILE A 363 9.06 -4.87 16.94
C ILE A 363 9.57 -5.80 18.06
N ALA A 364 9.20 -5.51 19.32
CA ALA A 364 9.60 -6.35 20.44
C ALA A 364 9.08 -7.80 20.29
N ALA A 365 9.86 -8.77 20.74
CA ALA A 365 9.59 -10.20 20.50
C ALA A 365 8.20 -10.64 20.98
N ASP A 366 7.76 -10.17 22.16
CA ASP A 366 6.45 -10.52 22.74
C ASP A 366 5.25 -9.99 21.92
N TYR A 367 5.51 -9.15 20.91
CA TYR A 367 4.50 -8.49 20.09
C TYR A 367 4.42 -9.03 18.66
N ARG A 368 5.29 -9.96 18.30
CA ARG A 368 5.38 -10.62 16.99
C ARG A 368 4.51 -11.88 16.99
N LEU A 369 3.19 -11.70 17.04
CA LEU A 369 2.22 -12.79 17.15
C LEU A 369 1.53 -13.14 15.82
N ALA A 370 1.96 -12.51 14.72
CA ALA A 370 1.32 -12.64 13.41
C ALA A 370 1.52 -14.04 12.81
N THR A 371 0.56 -14.40 11.95
CA THR A 371 0.61 -15.60 11.11
C THR A 371 0.95 -15.20 9.67
N LEU A 372 1.89 -15.90 9.04
CA LEU A 372 2.10 -15.81 7.59
C LEU A 372 1.24 -16.88 6.88
N SER A 373 0.49 -16.48 5.85
CA SER A 373 -0.27 -17.40 4.99
C SER A 373 0.18 -17.25 3.53
N LEU A 374 0.73 -18.31 2.95
CA LEU A 374 1.15 -18.36 1.55
C LEU A 374 0.10 -19.10 0.75
N GLU A 375 -0.65 -18.37 -0.10
CA GLU A 375 -1.79 -18.85 -0.87
C GLU A 375 -1.57 -18.75 -2.39
N GLY A 376 -0.38 -18.33 -2.86
CA GLY A 376 -0.05 -18.23 -4.28
C GLY A 376 1.13 -17.33 -4.63
N GLY A 377 1.30 -16.21 -3.92
CA GLY A 377 2.41 -15.28 -4.12
C GLY A 377 3.69 -15.68 -3.37
N LYS A 378 4.64 -14.75 -3.31
CA LYS A 378 5.95 -14.96 -2.67
C LYS A 378 6.16 -13.98 -1.52
N PHE A 379 6.66 -14.47 -0.40
CA PHE A 379 7.02 -13.67 0.75
C PHE A 379 8.54 -13.60 0.89
N GLY A 380 9.08 -12.44 1.22
CA GLY A 380 10.50 -12.24 1.50
C GLY A 380 10.74 -11.37 2.74
N ALA A 381 11.90 -11.56 3.35
CA ALA A 381 12.46 -10.57 4.26
C ALA A 381 13.30 -9.58 3.46
N GLY A 382 13.47 -8.35 3.95
CA GLY A 382 14.30 -7.34 3.32
C GLY A 382 14.40 -6.11 4.18
N HIS A 383 15.40 -5.27 3.96
CA HIS A 383 15.63 -4.01 4.67
C HIS A 383 15.47 -2.82 3.72
N TYR A 384 15.04 -1.66 4.25
CA TYR A 384 14.85 -0.44 3.42
C TYR A 384 16.15 0.06 2.78
N GLU A 385 17.30 -0.21 3.41
CA GLU A 385 18.61 0.02 2.81
C GLU A 385 19.09 -1.31 2.18
N SER A 386 19.28 -1.31 0.88
CA SER A 386 19.67 -2.52 0.13
C SER A 386 21.01 -3.15 0.56
N SER A 387 21.83 -2.41 1.30
CA SER A 387 23.11 -2.90 1.87
C SER A 387 22.94 -3.65 3.19
N ASN A 388 21.78 -3.56 3.83
CA ASN A 388 21.51 -4.16 5.13
C ASN A 388 20.60 -5.39 4.96
N THR A 389 20.66 -6.24 5.96
CA THR A 389 19.87 -7.47 6.01
C THR A 389 18.59 -7.24 6.77
N GLY A 390 17.48 -7.78 6.26
CA GLY A 390 16.18 -7.72 6.90
C GLY A 390 15.82 -9.02 7.59
N THR A 391 14.98 -8.92 8.63
CA THR A 391 14.46 -10.10 9.31
C THR A 391 12.96 -9.98 9.50
N ALA A 392 12.23 -10.96 8.97
CA ALA A 392 10.80 -11.08 9.15
C ALA A 392 10.46 -12.15 10.18
N TYR A 393 9.73 -11.77 11.22
CA TYR A 393 9.31 -12.66 12.31
C TYR A 393 7.82 -12.93 12.25
N PHE A 394 7.46 -14.20 12.40
CA PHE A 394 6.07 -14.67 12.56
C PHE A 394 5.97 -15.66 13.69
N LYS A 395 4.82 -15.72 14.33
CA LYS A 395 4.52 -16.76 15.31
C LYS A 395 4.33 -18.09 14.63
N THR A 396 3.48 -18.13 13.59
CA THR A 396 3.19 -19.32 12.79
C THR A 396 3.23 -19.01 11.30
N ALA A 397 3.38 -20.04 10.47
CA ALA A 397 3.23 -19.91 9.03
C ALA A 397 2.44 -21.09 8.45
N ASN A 398 1.62 -20.81 7.44
CA ASN A 398 0.84 -21.79 6.70
C ASN A 398 1.16 -21.69 5.21
N PHE A 399 1.38 -22.81 4.55
CA PHE A 399 1.65 -22.91 3.15
C PHE A 399 0.57 -23.74 2.43
N GLU A 400 -0.08 -23.15 1.45
CA GLU A 400 -0.97 -23.82 0.50
C GLU A 400 -0.37 -23.83 -0.89
N SER A 401 0.19 -22.68 -1.34
CA SER A 401 0.88 -22.52 -2.62
C SER A 401 1.76 -21.26 -2.63
N GLY A 402 2.60 -21.09 -3.69
CA GLY A 402 3.54 -19.97 -3.79
C GLY A 402 4.89 -20.28 -3.17
N GLY A 403 5.47 -19.33 -2.42
CA GLY A 403 6.78 -19.57 -1.83
C GLY A 403 7.44 -18.35 -1.19
N PHE A 404 8.77 -18.38 -1.19
CA PHE A 404 9.63 -17.36 -0.63
C PHE A 404 10.44 -16.64 -1.72
N ALA A 405 10.86 -15.41 -1.44
CA ALA A 405 11.75 -14.64 -2.31
C ALA A 405 12.93 -14.07 -1.49
N TYR A 406 14.13 -14.15 -2.06
CA TYR A 406 15.36 -13.65 -1.46
C TYR A 406 16.14 -12.83 -2.50
N GLU A 407 16.23 -11.50 -2.31
CA GLU A 407 16.81 -10.58 -3.30
C GLU A 407 18.27 -10.20 -3.01
N ASN A 408 18.77 -10.38 -1.79
CA ASN A 408 20.05 -9.83 -1.33
C ASN A 408 21.24 -10.79 -1.38
N PHE A 409 21.18 -11.85 -2.16
CA PHE A 409 22.33 -12.76 -2.32
C PHE A 409 23.53 -12.13 -3.05
N ALA A 410 23.28 -11.14 -3.90
CA ALA A 410 24.30 -10.58 -4.79
C ALA A 410 25.23 -9.54 -4.13
N ASN A 411 24.91 -9.07 -2.91
CA ASN A 411 25.61 -7.92 -2.30
C ASN A 411 26.76 -8.30 -1.35
N HIS A 412 27.04 -9.56 -1.17
CA HIS A 412 28.15 -9.98 -0.31
C HIS A 412 29.44 -10.10 -1.13
N ASN A 413 30.43 -9.25 -0.82
CA ASN A 413 31.77 -9.22 -1.43
C ASN A 413 32.63 -10.46 -1.13
N THR A 414 32.06 -11.50 -0.56
CA THR A 414 32.72 -12.76 -0.27
C THR A 414 32.26 -13.82 -1.27
N MET A 415 33.19 -14.59 -1.80
CA MET A 415 32.86 -15.73 -2.67
C MET A 415 32.09 -16.84 -1.95
N GLU A 416 31.86 -16.71 -0.67
CA GLU A 416 31.01 -17.57 0.15
C GLU A 416 29.63 -16.94 0.23
N MET A 417 28.58 -17.72 -0.06
CA MET A 417 27.21 -17.21 0.00
C MET A 417 26.79 -17.08 1.46
N GLU A 418 26.65 -15.84 1.89
CA GLU A 418 25.93 -15.50 3.10
C GLU A 418 24.55 -14.97 2.71
N VAL A 419 23.51 -15.59 3.25
CA VAL A 419 22.15 -15.06 3.16
C VAL A 419 21.98 -14.05 4.26
N GLY A 420 21.83 -12.79 3.88
CA GLY A 420 21.60 -11.74 4.84
C GLY A 420 20.16 -11.73 5.38
N ASP A 421 19.19 -11.90 4.50
CA ASP A 421 17.76 -11.82 4.83
C ASP A 421 17.26 -13.14 5.45
N LYS A 422 16.48 -13.05 6.53
CA LYS A 422 15.99 -14.22 7.26
C LYS A 422 14.49 -14.15 7.54
N ILE A 423 13.84 -15.31 7.45
CA ILE A 423 12.46 -15.51 7.91
C ILE A 423 12.50 -16.39 9.16
N ILE A 424 11.90 -15.92 10.24
CA ILE A 424 11.87 -16.61 11.52
C ILE A 424 10.42 -16.90 11.92
N ILE A 425 10.09 -18.18 12.01
CA ILE A 425 8.79 -18.69 12.47
C ILE A 425 9.02 -19.25 13.87
N THR A 426 8.54 -18.55 14.89
CA THR A 426 8.89 -18.90 16.29
C THR A 426 8.19 -20.15 16.81
N GLU A 427 7.05 -20.52 16.25
CA GLU A 427 6.33 -21.74 16.58
C GLU A 427 6.25 -22.66 15.34
N THR A 428 5.08 -22.93 14.80
CA THR A 428 4.87 -23.97 13.78
C THR A 428 4.86 -23.44 12.37
N PHE A 429 5.59 -24.05 11.48
CA PHE A 429 5.44 -23.93 10.03
C PHE A 429 4.67 -25.14 9.49
N THR A 430 3.49 -24.92 8.95
CA THR A 430 2.59 -25.94 8.44
C THR A 430 2.56 -25.94 6.92
N LYS A 431 2.78 -27.07 6.28
CA LYS A 431 2.55 -27.33 4.88
C LYS A 431 1.24 -28.09 4.72
N ALA A 432 0.27 -27.51 3.97
CA ALA A 432 -1.04 -28.13 3.80
C ALA A 432 -0.95 -29.48 3.08
N ALA A 433 -1.78 -30.42 3.49
CA ALA A 433 -1.83 -31.73 2.86
C ALA A 433 -2.24 -31.61 1.39
N GLY A 434 -1.45 -32.22 0.50
CA GLY A 434 -1.68 -32.17 -0.95
C GLY A 434 -1.20 -30.88 -1.63
N SER A 435 -0.60 -29.94 -0.91
CA SER A 435 0.07 -28.79 -1.51
C SER A 435 1.30 -29.23 -2.31
N GLY A 436 1.69 -28.41 -3.29
CA GLY A 436 2.89 -28.61 -4.10
C GLY A 436 4.18 -28.40 -3.32
N LYS A 437 5.29 -28.29 -4.05
CA LYS A 437 6.55 -27.81 -3.49
C LYS A 437 6.52 -26.30 -3.29
N ILE A 438 7.23 -25.85 -2.29
CA ILE A 438 7.43 -24.42 -1.96
C ILE A 438 8.50 -23.87 -2.90
N SER A 439 8.20 -22.82 -3.65
CA SER A 439 9.21 -22.13 -4.44
C SER A 439 10.12 -21.28 -3.56
N VAL A 440 11.40 -21.22 -3.92
CA VAL A 440 12.37 -20.28 -3.35
C VAL A 440 13.00 -19.53 -4.52
N ASP A 441 12.61 -18.27 -4.65
CA ASP A 441 13.00 -17.40 -5.76
C ASP A 441 14.19 -16.53 -5.35
N PHE A 442 15.26 -16.64 -6.12
CA PHE A 442 16.51 -15.91 -5.93
C PHE A 442 16.71 -14.78 -6.94
N SER A 443 15.67 -14.41 -7.68
CA SER A 443 15.73 -13.28 -8.58
C SER A 443 15.85 -11.96 -7.82
N ASP A 444 16.65 -11.03 -8.35
CA ASP A 444 16.74 -9.66 -7.83
C ASP A 444 15.42 -8.88 -7.99
N ALA A 445 15.39 -7.64 -7.48
CA ALA A 445 14.23 -6.74 -7.58
C ALA A 445 13.80 -6.43 -9.02
N SER A 446 14.73 -6.56 -9.99
CA SER A 446 14.46 -6.37 -11.41
C SER A 446 13.99 -7.64 -12.12
N GLY A 447 13.94 -8.77 -11.40
CA GLY A 447 13.56 -10.07 -11.92
C GLY A 447 14.71 -10.80 -12.64
N ASN A 448 15.97 -10.33 -12.49
CA ASN A 448 17.12 -11.04 -13.05
C ASN A 448 17.47 -12.22 -12.16
N ALA A 449 17.77 -13.36 -12.77
CA ALA A 449 18.20 -14.54 -12.05
C ALA A 449 19.58 -14.33 -11.39
N LEU A 450 19.77 -14.97 -10.24
CA LEU A 450 21.07 -15.05 -9.58
C LEU A 450 22.02 -15.92 -10.42
N ASN A 451 23.07 -15.30 -10.96
CA ASN A 451 24.10 -16.01 -11.73
C ASN A 451 25.17 -16.58 -10.78
N LEU A 452 25.29 -17.88 -10.73
CA LEU A 452 26.21 -18.59 -9.83
C LEU A 452 27.64 -18.76 -10.40
N GLU A 453 27.95 -18.31 -11.62
CA GLU A 453 29.29 -18.42 -12.22
C GLU A 453 30.41 -17.82 -11.36
N ASN A 454 30.10 -16.78 -10.60
CA ASN A 454 31.08 -16.06 -9.79
C ASN A 454 31.19 -16.59 -8.34
N TYR A 455 30.49 -17.65 -8.02
CA TYR A 455 30.48 -18.24 -6.67
C TYR A 455 31.31 -19.52 -6.64
N ILE A 456 31.82 -19.85 -5.45
CA ILE A 456 32.48 -21.14 -5.21
C ILE A 456 31.37 -22.19 -5.07
N LEU A 457 31.20 -22.99 -6.09
CA LEU A 457 30.19 -24.04 -6.14
C LEU A 457 30.81 -25.40 -5.80
N ALA A 458 30.04 -26.23 -5.08
CA ALA A 458 30.35 -27.63 -4.93
C ALA A 458 30.35 -28.35 -6.31
N GLU A 459 31.19 -29.36 -6.50
CA GLU A 459 31.26 -30.13 -7.75
C GLU A 459 29.93 -30.85 -8.07
N SER A 460 29.16 -31.20 -7.02
CA SER A 460 27.85 -31.85 -7.14
C SER A 460 26.98 -31.51 -5.95
N ALA A 461 25.67 -31.77 -6.07
CA ALA A 461 24.70 -31.61 -4.99
C ALA A 461 25.08 -32.35 -3.69
N ASP A 462 25.73 -33.52 -3.82
CA ASP A 462 26.11 -34.35 -2.68
C ASP A 462 27.43 -33.88 -2.01
N SER A 463 28.16 -32.96 -2.62
CA SER A 463 29.44 -32.44 -2.13
C SER A 463 29.37 -31.03 -1.58
N VAL A 464 28.16 -30.49 -1.34
CA VAL A 464 27.97 -29.15 -0.77
C VAL A 464 28.49 -29.10 0.68
N GLU A 465 29.47 -28.26 0.91
CA GLU A 465 30.08 -28.02 2.22
C GLU A 465 29.61 -26.70 2.86
N HIS A 466 29.27 -25.70 2.03
CA HIS A 466 28.83 -24.38 2.48
C HIS A 466 27.31 -24.26 2.38
N TRP A 467 26.69 -24.00 3.54
CA TRP A 467 25.24 -23.92 3.67
C TRP A 467 24.84 -22.59 4.29
N ALA A 468 23.88 -21.92 3.68
CA ALA A 468 23.31 -20.67 4.16
C ALA A 468 21.91 -20.90 4.75
N GLU A 469 21.69 -20.42 5.98
CA GLU A 469 20.39 -20.46 6.63
C GLU A 469 19.48 -19.36 6.09
N ILE A 470 18.30 -19.73 5.60
CA ILE A 470 17.33 -18.79 5.04
C ILE A 470 16.03 -18.66 5.86
N LEU A 471 15.67 -19.72 6.58
CA LEU A 471 14.44 -19.76 7.37
C LEU A 471 14.65 -20.61 8.61
N THR A 472 14.03 -20.21 9.73
CA THR A 472 13.93 -21.06 10.92
C THR A 472 12.48 -21.27 11.32
N ALA A 473 12.17 -22.43 11.92
CA ALA A 473 10.85 -22.75 12.45
C ALA A 473 10.98 -23.54 13.77
N GLY A 474 10.14 -23.24 14.76
CA GLY A 474 10.11 -23.98 16.01
C GLY A 474 9.70 -25.43 15.80
N GLU A 475 8.68 -25.65 14.99
CA GLU A 475 8.16 -26.96 14.63
C GLU A 475 7.80 -27.01 13.13
N LEU A 476 7.86 -28.21 12.54
CA LEU A 476 7.43 -28.49 11.17
C LEU A 476 6.22 -29.44 11.18
N SER A 477 5.21 -29.11 10.36
CA SER A 477 4.02 -29.94 10.18
C SER A 477 3.74 -30.14 8.69
N GLY A 478 3.55 -31.37 8.24
CA GLY A 478 3.25 -31.70 6.84
C GLY A 478 4.47 -31.70 5.90
N PHE A 479 5.67 -31.55 6.41
CA PHE A 479 6.94 -31.66 5.66
C PHE A 479 7.45 -33.11 5.62
N ASN A 480 8.23 -33.42 4.57
CA ASN A 480 8.88 -34.70 4.45
C ASN A 480 10.19 -34.73 5.24
N LEU A 481 10.18 -35.42 6.36
CA LEU A 481 11.35 -35.66 7.23
C LEU A 481 11.81 -37.12 7.22
N ASP A 482 11.47 -37.89 6.17
CA ASP A 482 11.78 -39.32 6.11
C ASP A 482 13.20 -39.61 5.66
N THR A 483 13.80 -38.74 4.84
CA THR A 483 15.13 -38.94 4.26
C THR A 483 16.18 -38.16 5.04
N ARG A 484 17.10 -38.86 5.69
CA ARG A 484 18.26 -38.28 6.36
C ARG A 484 19.49 -38.29 5.45
N LEU A 485 20.20 -37.17 5.44
CA LEU A 485 21.49 -36.99 4.79
C LEU A 485 22.64 -37.59 5.67
N SER A 486 23.83 -37.70 5.08
CA SER A 486 25.00 -38.24 5.77
C SER A 486 25.46 -37.45 7.01
N ASP A 487 25.15 -36.14 7.03
CA ASP A 487 25.43 -35.23 8.16
C ASP A 487 24.33 -35.23 9.24
N GLY A 488 23.29 -36.05 9.07
CA GLY A 488 22.17 -36.16 10.01
C GLY A 488 21.01 -35.19 9.76
N ALA A 489 21.16 -34.22 8.85
CA ALA A 489 20.08 -33.33 8.41
C ALA A 489 19.03 -34.10 7.61
N TYR A 490 17.87 -33.47 7.35
CA TYR A 490 16.84 -34.03 6.50
C TYR A 490 16.91 -33.43 5.09
N ASP A 491 16.76 -34.25 4.06
CA ASP A 491 16.63 -33.78 2.67
C ASP A 491 15.32 -33.00 2.50
N ALA A 492 15.43 -31.71 2.17
CA ALA A 492 14.28 -30.85 1.97
C ALA A 492 13.92 -30.64 0.47
N ASN A 493 14.64 -31.26 -0.47
CA ASN A 493 14.36 -31.12 -1.90
C ASN A 493 13.02 -31.74 -2.33
N ALA A 494 12.41 -32.59 -1.52
CA ALA A 494 11.06 -33.08 -1.71
C ALA A 494 10.00 -31.98 -1.52
N ASP A 495 10.26 -31.01 -0.63
CA ASP A 495 9.34 -29.96 -0.25
C ASP A 495 9.65 -28.61 -0.91
N PHE A 496 10.87 -28.37 -1.37
CA PHE A 496 11.32 -27.10 -1.93
C PHE A 496 11.89 -27.27 -3.34
N TYR A 497 11.84 -26.16 -4.10
CA TYR A 497 12.55 -26.03 -5.37
C TYR A 497 12.99 -24.58 -5.57
N ALA A 498 14.07 -24.37 -6.31
CA ALA A 498 14.61 -23.04 -6.58
C ALA A 498 14.10 -22.47 -7.90
N GLU A 499 13.85 -21.17 -7.91
CA GLU A 499 13.60 -20.35 -9.10
C GLU A 499 14.64 -19.22 -9.17
N GLY A 500 14.76 -18.57 -10.33
CA GLY A 500 15.62 -17.40 -10.51
C GLY A 500 17.11 -17.72 -10.33
N ILE A 501 17.57 -18.86 -10.79
CA ILE A 501 18.97 -19.30 -10.73
C ILE A 501 19.51 -19.57 -12.14
N GLU A 502 20.72 -19.10 -12.42
CA GLU A 502 21.49 -19.40 -13.62
C GLU A 502 22.84 -20.01 -13.27
N ASN A 503 23.33 -20.92 -14.14
CA ASN A 503 24.67 -21.52 -14.07
C ASN A 503 24.98 -22.29 -12.78
N GLY A 504 23.96 -22.89 -12.17
CA GLY A 504 24.11 -23.73 -11.00
C GLY A 504 22.80 -24.42 -10.62
N VAL A 505 22.86 -25.24 -9.58
CA VAL A 505 21.72 -25.90 -8.95
C VAL A 505 21.69 -25.58 -7.47
N VAL A 506 20.49 -25.53 -6.90
CA VAL A 506 20.26 -25.28 -5.50
C VAL A 506 19.73 -26.56 -4.85
N VAL A 507 20.26 -26.87 -3.69
CA VAL A 507 19.81 -27.97 -2.85
C VAL A 507 19.39 -27.44 -1.48
N PHE A 508 18.42 -28.12 -0.88
CA PHE A 508 17.82 -27.73 0.39
C PHE A 508 17.94 -28.82 1.43
N LYS A 509 18.21 -28.45 2.68
CA LYS A 509 18.13 -29.37 3.82
C LYS A 509 17.50 -28.71 5.05
N TRP A 510 16.85 -29.52 5.87
CA TRP A 510 16.46 -29.15 7.22
C TRP A 510 17.49 -29.62 8.23
N VAL A 511 17.97 -28.73 9.05
CA VAL A 511 18.84 -29.03 10.19
C VAL A 511 18.03 -28.91 11.48
N GLU A 512 17.93 -29.99 12.23
CA GLU A 512 17.26 -30.00 13.52
C GLU A 512 18.24 -29.57 14.62
N SER A 513 17.81 -28.63 15.47
CA SER A 513 18.56 -28.17 16.64
C SER A 513 17.71 -28.39 17.89
N LEU A 514 18.34 -28.91 18.94
CA LEU A 514 17.66 -29.18 20.22
C LEU A 514 17.12 -27.91 20.90
N ASP A 515 17.74 -26.75 20.63
CA ASP A 515 17.43 -25.48 21.31
C ASP A 515 16.62 -24.52 20.46
N SER A 516 16.60 -24.67 19.10
CA SER A 516 16.05 -23.67 18.18
C SER A 516 15.09 -24.24 17.14
N GLY A 517 14.69 -25.52 17.23
CA GLY A 517 13.80 -26.14 16.25
C GLY A 517 14.50 -26.50 14.94
N TYR A 518 13.97 -26.09 13.82
CA TYR A 518 14.45 -26.44 12.49
C TYR A 518 14.99 -25.22 11.74
N SER A 519 16.11 -25.41 11.03
CA SER A 519 16.73 -24.43 10.15
C SER A 519 16.70 -24.95 8.72
N LEU A 520 16.05 -24.23 7.81
CA LEU A 520 16.13 -24.48 6.36
C LEU A 520 17.41 -23.84 5.84
N GLN A 521 18.25 -24.67 5.27
CA GLN A 521 19.52 -24.25 4.70
C GLN A 521 19.55 -24.53 3.18
N VAL A 522 20.21 -23.66 2.45
CA VAL A 522 20.45 -23.80 1.01
C VAL A 522 21.93 -23.96 0.73
N GLY A 523 22.23 -24.81 -0.25
CA GLY A 523 23.57 -24.99 -0.77
C GLY A 523 23.56 -24.91 -2.29
N PHE A 524 24.71 -24.58 -2.88
CA PHE A 524 24.84 -24.33 -4.31
C PHE A 524 25.90 -25.24 -4.91
N ALA A 525 25.55 -25.86 -6.04
CA ALA A 525 26.42 -26.78 -6.76
C ALA A 525 26.45 -26.47 -8.25
N GLN A 526 27.44 -26.97 -8.92
CA GLN A 526 27.56 -26.90 -10.37
C GLN A 526 26.39 -27.65 -11.03
N VAL A 527 25.99 -27.17 -12.21
CA VAL A 527 25.09 -27.95 -13.06
C VAL A 527 25.80 -29.26 -13.42
N PRO A 528 25.22 -30.43 -13.12
CA PRO A 528 25.78 -31.69 -13.53
C PRO A 528 26.04 -31.64 -15.05
N GLU A 529 27.24 -31.96 -15.50
CA GLU A 529 27.50 -32.03 -16.93
C GLU A 529 26.44 -32.93 -17.60
N PRO A 530 25.74 -32.44 -18.63
CA PRO A 530 24.69 -33.24 -19.23
C PRO A 530 25.29 -34.59 -19.68
N ALA A 531 24.61 -35.67 -19.32
CA ALA A 531 24.96 -37.03 -19.79
C ALA A 531 25.08 -37.11 -21.32
N ALA A 532 24.68 -36.05 -22.03
CA ALA A 532 24.95 -35.82 -23.46
C ALA A 532 26.44 -35.78 -23.83
N ALA A 533 27.34 -35.27 -22.99
CA ALA A 533 28.76 -35.30 -23.23
C ALA A 533 29.29 -36.73 -23.16
N VAL A 534 28.80 -37.52 -22.21
CA VAL A 534 29.10 -38.96 -22.10
C VAL A 534 28.45 -39.73 -23.25
N ALA A 535 27.22 -39.39 -23.65
CA ALA A 535 26.55 -39.99 -24.80
C ALA A 535 27.21 -39.64 -26.12
N LEU A 536 27.65 -38.39 -26.32
CA LEU A 536 28.43 -37.99 -27.51
C LEU A 536 29.81 -38.69 -27.56
N GLY A 537 30.48 -38.75 -26.43
CA GLY A 537 31.72 -39.50 -26.30
C GLY A 537 31.54 -40.99 -26.59
N GLY A 538 30.49 -41.59 -26.08
CA GLY A 538 30.10 -42.98 -26.36
C GLY A 538 29.72 -43.20 -27.83
N LEU A 539 28.98 -42.27 -28.44
CA LEU A 539 28.61 -42.33 -29.86
C LEU A 539 29.84 -42.17 -30.78
N LEU A 540 30.72 -41.25 -30.46
CA LEU A 540 32.00 -41.08 -31.18
C LEU A 540 32.91 -42.31 -31.05
N ALA A 541 32.95 -42.94 -29.87
CA ALA A 541 33.67 -44.17 -29.66
C ALA A 541 33.09 -45.35 -30.46
N LEU A 542 31.76 -45.45 -30.54
CA LEU A 542 31.03 -46.45 -31.33
C LEU A 542 31.24 -46.23 -32.83
N VAL A 543 31.20 -44.99 -33.30
CA VAL A 543 31.48 -44.65 -34.72
C VAL A 543 32.93 -44.97 -35.07
N TYR A 544 33.86 -44.64 -34.16
CA TYR A 544 35.28 -44.96 -34.36
C TYR A 544 35.54 -46.46 -34.37
N ALA A 545 34.92 -47.23 -33.48
CA ALA A 545 35.00 -48.69 -33.46
C ALA A 545 34.39 -49.30 -34.74
N GLY A 546 33.26 -48.77 -35.21
CA GLY A 546 32.60 -49.19 -36.46
C GLY A 546 33.44 -48.94 -37.72
N MET A 547 34.15 -47.81 -37.77
CA MET A 547 35.08 -47.48 -38.86
C MET A 547 36.33 -48.39 -38.85
N ARG A 548 36.81 -48.75 -37.67
CA ARG A 548 37.95 -49.65 -37.51
C ARG A 548 37.61 -51.10 -37.91
N SER A 549 36.39 -51.52 -37.67
CA SER A 549 35.91 -52.85 -38.07
C SER A 549 35.78 -53.01 -39.61
N LYS A 550 35.39 -51.91 -40.30
CA LYS A 550 35.28 -51.89 -41.77
C LYS A 550 36.64 -51.86 -42.49
N ARG A 551 37.74 -51.49 -41.85
CA ARG A 551 39.12 -51.50 -42.42
C ARG A 551 39.79 -52.88 -42.26
N ARG A 552 39.18 -53.82 -41.57
CA ARG A 552 39.71 -55.18 -41.39
C ARG A 552 38.96 -56.25 -42.22
N ARG A 553 38.05 -55.85 -43.08
CA ARG A 553 37.50 -56.64 -44.19
C ARG A 553 38.02 -56.06 -45.53
#